data_4d621b2f034cbc64edafe18f4efd0267
#
_entry.id   4d621b2f034cbc64edafe18f4efd0267
#
_cell.length_a   1.000
_cell.length_b   1.000
_cell.length_c   1.000
_cell.angle_alpha   90.00
_cell.angle_beta   90.00
_cell.angle_gamma   90.00
#
_symmetry.space_group_name_H-M   'P 1'
#
loop_
_entity.id
_entity.type
_entity.pdbx_description
1 polymer ?
#
loop_
_entity_poly.entity_id
_entity_poly.type
_entity_poly.pdbx_seq_one_letter_code
_entity_poly.pdbx_strand_id
1 'polypeptide(L)'
;MVTRPLVLGAVAYDAKVVTIWEGFRRYFLARDLPFDFVLYSHYERQVEALVGGQIDVAWNSPLAWVRTRRLAPLARAVAMRDTDRDLTSVVVVRADSPVRTPAELAGRAVGTGAVDSPQGTLLPLALLADTPVEVRRFEVGVGLHGDHVGGERDAARALAAGAVEAACMLDANHLLFSKEGTLPPGGTRVVAVTPHFDHCNFSVVADHDALDRFVTLLLAMDYADPATRPLMDLEGLTAWLPGRTDGYDQLEAAVDRFGFYGPAGEVAAAGYRP
;
A
#
# COMPACT_ATOMS: atom_id res chain seq x y z
N MET A 1 -32.88 -15.68 -13.37
CA MET A 1 -31.82 -15.04 -14.17
C MET A 1 -30.49 -15.48 -13.59
N VAL A 2 -29.58 -16.00 -14.40
CA VAL A 2 -28.21 -16.28 -13.91
C VAL A 2 -27.52 -14.90 -13.76
N THR A 3 -27.33 -14.45 -12.56
CA THR A 3 -26.57 -13.22 -12.28
C THR A 3 -25.13 -13.42 -12.74
N ARG A 4 -24.58 -12.48 -13.50
CA ARG A 4 -23.16 -12.46 -13.86
C ARG A 4 -22.32 -12.50 -12.58
N PRO A 5 -21.26 -13.32 -12.50
CA PRO A 5 -20.39 -13.29 -11.33
C PRO A 5 -19.75 -11.91 -11.15
N LEU A 6 -19.59 -11.50 -9.90
CA LEU A 6 -18.78 -10.33 -9.55
C LEU A 6 -17.31 -10.71 -9.73
N VAL A 7 -16.60 -9.96 -10.56
CA VAL A 7 -15.20 -10.21 -10.92
C VAL A 7 -14.29 -9.22 -10.20
N LEU A 8 -13.38 -9.76 -9.42
CA LEU A 8 -12.38 -8.97 -8.70
C LEU A 8 -11.03 -9.00 -9.43
N GLY A 9 -10.34 -7.86 -9.45
CA GLY A 9 -8.95 -7.75 -9.86
C GLY A 9 -8.00 -7.63 -8.66
N ALA A 10 -6.87 -8.35 -8.72
CA ALA A 10 -5.78 -8.21 -7.76
C ALA A 10 -4.42 -8.34 -8.44
N VAL A 11 -3.37 -7.78 -7.84
CA VAL A 11 -2.00 -7.89 -8.35
C VAL A 11 -1.29 -9.07 -7.71
N ALA A 12 -0.69 -9.93 -8.54
CA ALA A 12 0.07 -11.10 -8.12
C ALA A 12 1.53 -10.72 -7.82
N TYR A 13 1.76 -10.09 -6.68
CA TYR A 13 3.11 -9.73 -6.23
C TYR A 13 3.86 -10.88 -5.52
N ASP A 14 3.13 -11.92 -5.10
CA ASP A 14 3.66 -13.09 -4.40
C ASP A 14 2.82 -14.32 -4.74
N ALA A 15 3.40 -15.52 -4.67
CA ALA A 15 2.69 -16.77 -4.94
C ALA A 15 1.48 -17.02 -4.00
N LYS A 16 1.53 -16.50 -2.77
CA LYS A 16 0.43 -16.60 -1.79
C LYS A 16 -0.86 -15.93 -2.27
N VAL A 17 -0.76 -14.94 -3.16
CA VAL A 17 -1.91 -14.18 -3.68
C VAL A 17 -2.94 -15.10 -4.34
N VAL A 18 -2.48 -16.12 -5.08
CA VAL A 18 -3.36 -17.13 -5.68
C VAL A 18 -4.16 -17.86 -4.59
N THR A 19 -3.47 -18.29 -3.53
CA THR A 19 -4.09 -19.00 -2.39
C THR A 19 -5.12 -18.12 -1.67
N ILE A 20 -4.82 -16.84 -1.50
CA ILE A 20 -5.70 -15.85 -0.86
C ILE A 20 -6.99 -15.72 -1.67
N TRP A 21 -6.89 -15.36 -2.96
CA TRP A 21 -8.09 -15.11 -3.77
C TRP A 21 -8.90 -16.38 -4.08
N GLU A 22 -8.26 -17.54 -4.16
CA GLU A 22 -8.96 -18.81 -4.21
C GLU A 22 -9.71 -19.12 -2.90
N GLY A 23 -9.16 -18.72 -1.75
CA GLY A 23 -9.84 -18.76 -0.46
C GLY A 23 -11.08 -17.87 -0.43
N PHE A 24 -10.97 -16.62 -0.89
CA PHE A 24 -12.12 -15.71 -1.00
C PHE A 24 -13.17 -16.23 -1.99
N ARG A 25 -12.75 -16.77 -3.13
CA ARG A 25 -13.68 -17.38 -4.11
C ARG A 25 -14.51 -18.49 -3.45
N ARG A 26 -13.89 -19.41 -2.74
CA ARG A 26 -14.60 -20.46 -1.99
C ARG A 26 -15.52 -19.90 -0.93
N TYR A 27 -15.07 -18.88 -0.19
CA TYR A 27 -15.87 -18.22 0.85
C TYR A 27 -17.16 -17.62 0.29
N PHE A 28 -17.08 -16.89 -0.82
CA PHE A 28 -18.22 -16.24 -1.45
C PHE A 28 -19.16 -17.25 -2.14
N LEU A 29 -18.62 -18.21 -2.88
CA LEU A 29 -19.43 -19.26 -3.52
C LEU A 29 -20.20 -20.09 -2.51
N ALA A 30 -19.61 -20.42 -1.34
CA ALA A 30 -20.29 -21.14 -0.27
C ALA A 30 -21.43 -20.32 0.37
N ARG A 31 -21.57 -19.05 0.05
CA ARG A 31 -22.60 -18.11 0.52
C ARG A 31 -23.52 -17.61 -0.60
N ASP A 32 -23.59 -18.39 -1.67
CA ASP A 32 -24.43 -18.11 -2.86
C ASP A 32 -24.14 -16.75 -3.51
N LEU A 33 -22.89 -16.29 -3.44
CA LEU A 33 -22.42 -15.14 -4.20
C LEU A 33 -21.58 -15.65 -5.39
N PRO A 34 -22.06 -15.56 -6.65
CA PRO A 34 -21.24 -15.82 -7.81
C PRO A 34 -20.05 -14.85 -7.86
N PHE A 35 -18.85 -15.39 -7.71
CA PHE A 35 -17.62 -14.62 -7.59
C PHE A 35 -16.49 -15.27 -8.36
N ASP A 36 -15.68 -14.46 -9.02
CA ASP A 36 -14.44 -14.88 -9.66
C ASP A 36 -13.38 -13.78 -9.53
N PHE A 37 -12.14 -14.07 -9.91
CA PHE A 37 -11.06 -13.09 -9.84
C PHE A 37 -10.09 -13.21 -11.02
N VAL A 38 -9.43 -12.09 -11.33
CA VAL A 38 -8.36 -11.99 -12.34
C VAL A 38 -7.11 -11.44 -11.66
N LEU A 39 -5.98 -12.08 -11.90
CA LEU A 39 -4.69 -11.63 -11.40
C LEU A 39 -3.93 -10.84 -12.47
N TYR A 40 -3.41 -9.70 -12.08
CA TYR A 40 -2.62 -8.80 -12.91
C TYR A 40 -1.16 -8.82 -12.48
N SER A 41 -0.26 -8.53 -13.40
CA SER A 41 1.18 -8.42 -13.11
C SER A 41 1.53 -7.09 -12.42
N HIS A 42 0.73 -6.05 -12.62
CA HIS A 42 0.93 -4.71 -12.02
C HIS A 42 -0.37 -3.92 -11.94
N TYR A 43 -0.38 -2.92 -11.09
CA TYR A 43 -1.57 -2.14 -10.74
C TYR A 43 -2.12 -1.30 -11.88
N GLU A 44 -1.28 -0.84 -12.79
CA GLU A 44 -1.70 -0.02 -13.94
C GLU A 44 -2.69 -0.78 -14.82
N ARG A 45 -2.41 -2.05 -15.12
CA ARG A 45 -3.30 -2.92 -15.88
C ARG A 45 -4.59 -3.24 -15.15
N GLN A 46 -4.50 -3.43 -13.83
CA GLN A 46 -5.68 -3.64 -13.00
C GLN A 46 -6.59 -2.41 -13.00
N VAL A 47 -6.03 -1.20 -12.84
CA VAL A 47 -6.79 0.05 -12.88
C VAL A 47 -7.42 0.27 -14.26
N GLU A 48 -6.70 0.01 -15.35
CA GLU A 48 -7.25 0.07 -16.71
C GLU A 48 -8.42 -0.90 -16.90
N ALA A 49 -8.29 -2.12 -16.38
CA ALA A 49 -9.35 -3.12 -16.45
C ALA A 49 -10.58 -2.72 -15.62
N LEU A 50 -10.39 -2.12 -14.44
CA LEU A 50 -11.47 -1.61 -13.61
C LEU A 50 -12.22 -0.46 -14.31
N VAL A 51 -11.50 0.54 -14.79
CA VAL A 51 -12.08 1.71 -15.49
C VAL A 51 -12.75 1.28 -16.81
N GLY A 52 -12.17 0.29 -17.49
CA GLY A 52 -12.74 -0.29 -18.73
C GLY A 52 -13.88 -1.28 -18.51
N GLY A 53 -14.30 -1.56 -17.26
CA GLY A 53 -15.42 -2.47 -16.94
C GLY A 53 -15.12 -3.95 -17.21
N GLN A 54 -13.85 -4.35 -17.29
CA GLN A 54 -13.45 -5.75 -17.45
C GLN A 54 -13.48 -6.50 -16.11
N ILE A 55 -13.33 -5.78 -15.00
CA ILE A 55 -13.53 -6.24 -13.63
C ILE A 55 -14.47 -5.27 -12.91
N ASP A 56 -15.13 -5.74 -11.88
CA ASP A 56 -16.15 -4.98 -11.13
C ASP A 56 -15.59 -4.34 -9.88
N VAL A 57 -14.62 -4.99 -9.25
CA VAL A 57 -13.95 -4.56 -8.01
C VAL A 57 -12.45 -4.74 -8.18
N ALA A 58 -11.65 -3.83 -7.68
CA ALA A 58 -10.20 -3.97 -7.63
C ALA A 58 -9.68 -3.91 -6.20
N TRP A 59 -8.79 -4.84 -5.81
CA TRP A 59 -7.98 -4.70 -4.61
C TRP A 59 -6.81 -3.78 -4.94
N ASN A 60 -6.96 -2.49 -4.66
CA ASN A 60 -6.03 -1.45 -5.05
C ASN A 60 -5.01 -1.14 -3.96
N SER A 61 -3.75 -0.95 -4.38
CA SER A 61 -2.75 -0.23 -3.58
C SER A 61 -3.14 1.26 -3.47
N PRO A 62 -2.53 2.03 -2.55
CA PRO A 62 -2.82 3.46 -2.43
C PRO A 62 -2.59 4.24 -3.73
N LEU A 63 -1.50 3.97 -4.46
CA LEU A 63 -1.24 4.62 -5.75
C LEU A 63 -2.26 4.20 -6.82
N ALA A 64 -2.65 2.93 -6.85
CA ALA A 64 -3.69 2.45 -7.76
C ALA A 64 -5.04 3.12 -7.45
N TRP A 65 -5.36 3.34 -6.17
CA TRP A 65 -6.53 4.12 -5.76
C TRP A 65 -6.47 5.56 -6.28
N VAL A 66 -5.35 6.27 -6.06
CA VAL A 66 -5.16 7.65 -6.56
C VAL A 66 -5.32 7.70 -8.08
N ARG A 67 -4.72 6.74 -8.81
CA ARG A 67 -4.88 6.64 -10.27
C ARG A 67 -6.32 6.38 -10.67
N THR A 68 -7.01 5.46 -9.98
CA THR A 68 -8.42 5.17 -10.22
C THR A 68 -9.28 6.42 -10.07
N ARG A 69 -9.07 7.22 -9.03
CA ARG A 69 -9.79 8.48 -8.79
C ARG A 69 -9.55 9.51 -9.88
N ARG A 70 -8.34 9.59 -10.44
CA ARG A 70 -8.03 10.50 -11.57
C ARG A 70 -8.76 10.10 -12.85
N LEU A 71 -8.82 8.79 -13.13
CA LEU A 71 -9.48 8.27 -14.33
C LEU A 71 -11.01 8.16 -14.18
N ALA A 72 -11.49 7.94 -12.97
CA ALA A 72 -12.91 7.80 -12.62
C ALA A 72 -13.21 8.57 -11.31
N PRO A 73 -13.48 9.89 -11.36
CA PRO A 73 -13.66 10.71 -10.17
C PRO A 73 -14.78 10.29 -9.22
N LEU A 74 -15.75 9.49 -9.72
CA LEU A 74 -16.85 8.94 -8.91
C LEU A 74 -16.53 7.57 -8.32
N ALA A 75 -15.29 7.06 -8.47
CA ALA A 75 -14.87 5.82 -7.85
C ALA A 75 -15.06 5.85 -6.32
N ARG A 76 -15.43 4.70 -5.77
CA ARG A 76 -15.68 4.51 -4.33
C ARG A 76 -14.75 3.46 -3.76
N ALA A 77 -14.22 3.72 -2.59
CA ALA A 77 -13.61 2.69 -1.74
C ALA A 77 -14.74 2.05 -0.92
N VAL A 78 -14.98 0.75 -1.08
CA VAL A 78 -16.13 0.06 -0.48
C VAL A 78 -15.78 -0.74 0.77
N ALA A 79 -14.56 -1.24 0.87
CA ALA A 79 -14.03 -1.89 2.07
C ALA A 79 -12.51 -1.78 2.12
N MET A 80 -11.94 -1.95 3.31
CA MET A 80 -10.51 -1.97 3.56
C MET A 80 -10.21 -2.80 4.81
N ARG A 81 -8.96 -3.23 4.98
CA ARG A 81 -8.54 -3.94 6.19
C ARG A 81 -8.44 -2.97 7.37
N ASP A 82 -8.63 -3.47 8.58
CA ASP A 82 -8.32 -2.74 9.82
C ASP A 82 -6.84 -2.31 9.87
N THR A 83 -5.96 -3.08 9.27
CA THR A 83 -4.52 -2.82 9.18
C THR A 83 -4.12 -1.84 8.06
N ASP A 84 -5.08 -1.35 7.28
CA ASP A 84 -4.84 -0.35 6.22
C ASP A 84 -5.28 1.07 6.60
N ARG A 85 -5.68 1.29 7.86
CA ARG A 85 -6.13 2.60 8.34
C ARG A 85 -5.16 3.27 9.29
N ASP A 86 -5.14 4.60 9.21
CA ASP A 86 -4.45 5.46 10.16
C ASP A 86 -2.96 5.09 10.33
N LEU A 87 -2.32 4.66 9.25
CA LEU A 87 -0.90 4.36 9.22
C LEU A 87 -0.06 5.63 9.28
N THR A 88 1.15 5.50 9.78
CA THR A 88 2.17 6.55 9.76
C THR A 88 3.48 6.02 9.22
N SER A 89 4.22 6.87 8.54
CA SER A 89 5.62 6.60 8.21
C SER A 89 6.54 7.44 9.07
N VAL A 90 7.72 6.92 9.31
CA VAL A 90 8.75 7.56 10.13
C VAL A 90 10.01 7.81 9.33
N VAL A 91 10.69 8.90 9.65
CA VAL A 91 12.08 9.15 9.27
C VAL A 91 12.91 8.89 10.51
N VAL A 92 13.80 7.91 10.43
CA VAL A 92 14.62 7.47 11.56
C VAL A 92 16.09 7.72 11.31
N VAL A 93 16.83 8.04 12.35
CA VAL A 93 18.30 8.17 12.36
C VAL A 93 18.89 7.21 13.39
N ARG A 94 20.19 6.94 13.36
CA ARG A 94 20.85 6.20 14.43
C ARG A 94 20.74 6.96 15.75
N ALA A 95 20.70 6.26 16.87
CA ALA A 95 20.58 6.86 18.19
C ALA A 95 21.77 7.80 18.53
N ASP A 96 22.97 7.49 18.03
CA ASP A 96 24.18 8.29 18.18
C ASP A 96 24.31 9.45 17.19
N SER A 97 23.45 9.53 16.18
CA SER A 97 23.44 10.63 15.20
C SER A 97 23.26 11.98 15.90
N PRO A 98 23.96 13.05 15.46
CA PRO A 98 23.73 14.40 15.94
C PRO A 98 22.39 15.00 15.48
N VAL A 99 21.79 14.47 14.42
CA VAL A 99 20.52 14.95 13.84
C VAL A 99 19.37 14.79 14.83
N ARG A 100 18.66 15.87 15.13
CA ARG A 100 17.50 15.90 16.04
C ARG A 100 16.21 16.32 15.35
N THR A 101 16.32 17.04 14.25
CA THR A 101 15.19 17.59 13.49
C THR A 101 15.31 17.24 12.01
N PRO A 102 14.19 17.21 11.26
CA PRO A 102 14.23 16.99 9.81
C PRO A 102 15.13 17.98 9.05
N ALA A 103 15.14 19.25 9.46
CA ALA A 103 15.93 20.30 8.81
C ALA A 103 17.45 20.02 8.83
N GLU A 104 17.94 19.30 9.83
CA GLU A 104 19.36 18.93 9.95
C GLU A 104 19.76 17.79 9.01
N LEU A 105 18.81 17.23 8.26
CA LEU A 105 19.07 16.27 7.16
C LEU A 105 19.47 16.95 5.85
N ALA A 106 19.47 18.29 5.79
CA ALA A 106 19.87 19.02 4.59
C ALA A 106 21.26 18.58 4.09
N GLY A 107 21.35 18.17 2.81
CA GLY A 107 22.58 17.67 2.18
C GLY A 107 23.01 16.27 2.64
N ARG A 108 22.22 15.57 3.44
CA ARG A 108 22.56 14.22 3.93
C ARG A 108 21.87 13.15 3.13
N ALA A 109 22.48 11.96 3.08
CA ALA A 109 21.91 10.78 2.43
C ALA A 109 20.74 10.22 3.24
N VAL A 110 19.56 10.10 2.60
CA VAL A 110 18.35 9.54 3.18
C VAL A 110 17.94 8.30 2.37
N GLY A 111 17.87 7.15 3.02
CA GLY A 111 17.42 5.89 2.44
C GLY A 111 15.89 5.85 2.33
N THR A 112 15.39 5.51 1.16
CA THR A 112 13.96 5.31 0.88
C THR A 112 13.73 3.93 0.30
N GLY A 113 12.47 3.48 0.26
CA GLY A 113 12.05 2.30 -0.50
C GLY A 113 12.00 2.54 -2.01
N ALA A 114 11.25 1.70 -2.70
CA ALA A 114 11.01 1.80 -4.14
C ALA A 114 10.32 3.13 -4.51
N VAL A 115 10.47 3.54 -5.76
CA VAL A 115 9.93 4.81 -6.27
C VAL A 115 8.41 4.90 -6.13
N ASP A 116 7.71 3.77 -6.22
CA ASP A 116 6.26 3.62 -6.10
C ASP A 116 5.79 3.27 -4.68
N SER A 117 6.67 3.32 -3.68
CA SER A 117 6.29 3.08 -2.29
C SER A 117 5.69 4.34 -1.65
N PRO A 118 4.38 4.37 -1.34
CA PRO A 118 3.79 5.50 -0.63
C PRO A 118 4.44 5.72 0.73
N GLN A 119 4.54 4.68 1.55
CA GLN A 119 5.00 4.74 2.93
C GLN A 119 6.52 4.83 3.07
N GLY A 120 7.29 4.19 2.18
CA GLY A 120 8.75 4.18 2.24
C GLY A 120 9.43 5.31 1.46
N THR A 121 8.67 6.03 0.61
CA THR A 121 9.24 7.01 -0.32
C THR A 121 8.41 8.28 -0.43
N LEU A 122 7.20 8.21 -1.00
CA LEU A 122 6.46 9.42 -1.40
C LEU A 122 6.06 10.28 -0.20
N LEU A 123 5.43 9.69 0.81
CA LEU A 123 4.96 10.42 1.99
C LEU A 123 6.12 10.95 2.85
N PRO A 124 7.16 10.16 3.18
CA PRO A 124 8.33 10.69 3.89
C PRO A 124 9.07 11.78 3.12
N LEU A 125 9.23 11.66 1.80
CA LEU A 125 9.87 12.71 1.00
C LEU A 125 9.00 13.97 0.91
N ALA A 126 7.67 13.84 0.89
CA ALA A 126 6.77 14.99 0.97
C ALA A 126 6.89 15.71 2.32
N LEU A 127 7.06 14.95 3.41
CA LEU A 127 7.34 15.52 4.74
C LEU A 127 8.69 16.26 4.79
N LEU A 128 9.69 15.78 4.04
CA LEU A 128 11.02 16.41 3.96
C LEU A 128 11.14 17.44 2.83
N ALA A 129 10.04 17.85 2.23
CA ALA A 129 10.03 18.63 0.99
C ALA A 129 10.77 19.98 1.04
N ASP A 130 10.85 20.59 2.22
CA ASP A 130 11.57 21.85 2.45
C ASP A 130 13.04 21.61 2.91
N THR A 131 13.46 20.35 2.99
CA THR A 131 14.81 19.94 3.36
C THR A 131 15.46 19.23 2.17
N PRO A 132 16.42 19.85 1.46
CA PRO A 132 17.07 19.21 0.32
C PRO A 132 17.96 18.06 0.81
N VAL A 133 17.53 16.82 0.58
CA VAL A 133 18.22 15.59 0.95
C VAL A 133 18.80 14.86 -0.26
N GLU A 134 19.85 14.05 -0.06
CA GLU A 134 20.35 13.12 -1.07
C GLU A 134 19.58 11.80 -0.97
N VAL A 135 18.60 11.58 -1.85
CA VAL A 135 17.78 10.37 -1.84
C VAL A 135 18.58 9.17 -2.34
N ARG A 136 18.65 8.11 -1.53
CA ARG A 136 19.16 6.80 -1.90
C ARG A 136 18.04 5.78 -1.85
N ARG A 137 17.65 5.28 -3.03
CA ARG A 137 16.57 4.31 -3.17
C ARG A 137 17.08 2.89 -2.97
N PHE A 138 16.27 2.08 -2.29
CA PHE A 138 16.46 0.66 -2.11
C PHE A 138 15.25 -0.06 -2.71
N GLU A 139 15.45 -0.60 -3.90
CA GLU A 139 14.39 -1.25 -4.67
C GLU A 139 14.65 -2.75 -4.69
N VAL A 140 13.77 -3.51 -4.03
CA VAL A 140 13.79 -4.97 -4.08
C VAL A 140 12.69 -5.41 -5.03
N GLY A 141 13.08 -5.96 -6.17
CA GLY A 141 12.13 -6.45 -7.16
C GLY A 141 11.54 -7.80 -6.77
N VAL A 142 10.21 -7.92 -6.85
CA VAL A 142 9.48 -9.19 -6.79
C VAL A 142 8.64 -9.28 -8.06
N GLY A 143 9.17 -9.94 -9.08
CA GLY A 143 8.53 -9.92 -10.39
C GLY A 143 8.53 -8.50 -10.99
N LEU A 144 7.36 -8.04 -11.43
CA LEU A 144 7.17 -6.69 -12.00
C LEU A 144 6.73 -5.65 -10.95
N HIS A 145 6.44 -6.10 -9.72
CA HIS A 145 6.05 -5.24 -8.62
C HIS A 145 7.11 -5.30 -7.51
N GLY A 146 7.51 -4.14 -6.97
CA GLY A 146 8.53 -4.07 -5.93
C GLY A 146 8.05 -4.63 -4.58
N ASP A 147 8.94 -5.29 -3.85
CA ASP A 147 8.73 -5.60 -2.43
C ASP A 147 8.98 -4.35 -1.58
N HIS A 148 7.92 -3.60 -1.26
CA HIS A 148 8.03 -2.37 -0.49
C HIS A 148 8.63 -2.62 0.90
N VAL A 149 8.24 -3.70 1.57
CA VAL A 149 8.79 -4.05 2.90
C VAL A 149 10.28 -4.42 2.79
N GLY A 150 10.67 -5.14 1.74
CA GLY A 150 12.08 -5.47 1.45
C GLY A 150 12.93 -4.24 1.19
N GLY A 151 12.43 -3.29 0.40
CA GLY A 151 13.09 -2.01 0.12
C GLY A 151 13.29 -1.18 1.40
N GLU A 152 12.26 -1.06 2.25
CA GLU A 152 12.37 -0.40 3.55
C GLU A 152 13.37 -1.10 4.48
N ARG A 153 13.40 -2.45 4.48
CA ARG A 153 14.35 -3.24 5.27
C ARG A 153 15.79 -3.00 4.81
N ASP A 154 16.03 -2.89 3.51
CA ASP A 154 17.37 -2.58 3.00
C ASP A 154 17.78 -1.13 3.31
N ALA A 155 16.86 -0.17 3.29
CA ALA A 155 17.10 1.17 3.80
C ALA A 155 17.46 1.16 5.31
N ALA A 156 16.77 0.34 6.11
CA ALA A 156 17.07 0.15 7.53
C ALA A 156 18.47 -0.48 7.75
N ARG A 157 18.86 -1.47 6.95
CA ARG A 157 20.21 -2.05 6.97
C ARG A 157 21.29 -1.02 6.63
N ALA A 158 21.04 -0.20 5.59
CA ALA A 158 21.94 0.87 5.21
C ALA A 158 22.09 1.92 6.32
N LEU A 159 21.01 2.24 7.04
CA LEU A 159 21.05 3.11 8.22
C LEU A 159 21.91 2.50 9.33
N ALA A 160 21.66 1.23 9.68
CA ALA A 160 22.43 0.52 10.72
C ALA A 160 23.92 0.45 10.39
N ALA A 161 24.26 0.26 9.10
CA ALA A 161 25.64 0.24 8.59
C ALA A 161 26.27 1.64 8.46
N GLY A 162 25.54 2.72 8.68
CA GLY A 162 26.03 4.10 8.49
C GLY A 162 26.20 4.54 7.04
N ALA A 163 25.64 3.78 6.08
CA ALA A 163 25.68 4.12 4.66
C ALA A 163 24.72 5.25 4.27
N VAL A 164 23.69 5.49 5.08
CA VAL A 164 22.78 6.64 5.03
C VAL A 164 22.65 7.26 6.42
N GLU A 165 22.32 8.54 6.48
CA GLU A 165 22.13 9.27 7.75
C GLU A 165 20.75 9.01 8.34
N ALA A 166 19.73 8.89 7.47
CA ALA A 166 18.36 8.58 7.86
C ALA A 166 17.77 7.51 6.93
N ALA A 167 16.72 6.84 7.40
CA ALA A 167 15.92 5.93 6.59
C ALA A 167 14.42 6.18 6.79
N CYS A 168 13.66 6.00 5.71
CA CYS A 168 12.21 6.15 5.67
C CYS A 168 11.54 4.79 5.66
N MET A 169 10.52 4.59 6.47
CA MET A 169 9.76 3.34 6.54
C MET A 169 8.42 3.54 7.22
N LEU A 170 7.53 2.59 7.03
CA LEU A 170 6.30 2.49 7.81
C LEU A 170 6.64 2.33 9.30
N ASP A 171 5.91 2.98 10.21
CA ASP A 171 6.15 2.87 11.66
C ASP A 171 6.06 1.41 12.15
N ALA A 172 5.09 0.64 11.66
CA ALA A 172 4.99 -0.79 11.97
C ALA A 172 6.22 -1.58 11.48
N ASN A 173 6.83 -1.21 10.34
CA ASN A 173 8.05 -1.83 9.85
C ASN A 173 9.28 -1.41 10.69
N HIS A 174 9.34 -0.17 11.18
CA HIS A 174 10.37 0.24 12.14
C HIS A 174 10.35 -0.64 13.40
N LEU A 175 9.16 -0.91 13.94
CA LEU A 175 8.99 -1.82 15.08
C LEU A 175 9.38 -3.26 14.72
N LEU A 176 8.93 -3.75 13.55
CA LEU A 176 9.27 -5.09 13.05
C LEU A 176 10.78 -5.26 12.91
N PHE A 177 11.47 -4.32 12.24
CA PHE A 177 12.91 -4.35 11.99
C PHE A 177 13.73 -4.28 13.29
N SER A 178 13.21 -3.58 14.29
CA SER A 178 13.80 -3.56 15.63
C SER A 178 13.64 -4.90 16.36
N LYS A 179 12.49 -5.58 16.19
CA LYS A 179 12.23 -6.90 16.81
C LYS A 179 13.02 -8.02 16.16
N GLU A 180 13.16 -8.01 14.82
CA GLU A 180 13.89 -9.05 14.09
C GLU A 180 15.41 -8.83 14.09
N GLY A 181 15.91 -7.71 14.63
CA GLY A 181 17.33 -7.39 14.72
C GLY A 181 17.95 -6.77 13.47
N THR A 182 17.16 -6.39 12.46
CA THR A 182 17.63 -5.57 11.32
C THR A 182 18.13 -4.21 11.81
N LEU A 183 17.42 -3.61 12.76
CA LEU A 183 17.86 -2.44 13.52
C LEU A 183 18.25 -2.88 14.93
N PRO A 184 19.38 -2.40 15.49
CA PRO A 184 19.73 -2.70 16.87
C PRO A 184 18.65 -2.19 17.84
N PRO A 185 18.28 -2.96 18.88
CA PRO A 185 17.35 -2.48 19.91
C PRO A 185 17.82 -1.16 20.53
N GLY A 186 16.96 -0.12 20.53
CA GLY A 186 17.33 1.22 20.99
C GLY A 186 18.37 1.94 20.13
N GLY A 187 18.76 1.35 18.99
CA GLY A 187 19.79 1.87 18.09
C GLY A 187 19.33 2.99 17.16
N THR A 188 18.06 3.36 17.22
CA THR A 188 17.48 4.41 16.35
C THR A 188 16.64 5.41 17.13
N ARG A 189 16.42 6.56 16.51
CA ARG A 189 15.53 7.62 16.98
C ARG A 189 14.70 8.16 15.81
N VAL A 190 13.39 8.31 16.01
CA VAL A 190 12.48 8.96 15.08
C VAL A 190 12.73 10.48 15.13
N VAL A 191 12.92 11.10 13.97
CA VAL A 191 13.10 12.56 13.82
C VAL A 191 11.93 13.22 13.11
N ALA A 192 11.10 12.45 12.40
CA ALA A 192 9.85 12.93 11.81
C ALA A 192 8.84 11.79 11.67
N VAL A 193 7.56 12.15 11.73
CA VAL A 193 6.41 11.24 11.55
C VAL A 193 5.45 11.91 10.58
N THR A 194 4.95 11.18 9.58
CA THR A 194 3.91 11.69 8.68
C THR A 194 2.57 11.85 9.42
N PRO A 195 1.66 12.68 8.94
CA PRO A 195 0.26 12.55 9.30
C PRO A 195 -0.26 11.14 9.02
N HIS A 196 -1.41 10.78 9.59
CA HIS A 196 -2.04 9.49 9.30
C HIS A 196 -2.46 9.38 7.84
N PHE A 197 -2.32 8.18 7.27
CA PHE A 197 -2.76 7.87 5.90
C PHE A 197 -3.38 6.47 5.84
N ASP A 198 -4.16 6.24 4.80
CA ASP A 198 -4.76 4.94 4.51
C ASP A 198 -4.01 4.21 3.40
N HIS A 199 -4.13 2.88 3.39
CA HIS A 199 -3.38 2.03 2.48
C HIS A 199 -4.31 1.34 1.46
N CYS A 200 -4.37 0.02 1.40
CA CYS A 200 -5.13 -0.70 0.40
C CYS A 200 -6.66 -0.61 0.62
N ASN A 201 -7.42 -0.66 -0.47
CA ASN A 201 -8.87 -0.71 -0.41
C ASN A 201 -9.47 -1.51 -1.58
N PHE A 202 -10.72 -1.98 -1.40
CA PHE A 202 -11.55 -2.42 -2.51
C PHE A 202 -12.17 -1.20 -3.19
N SER A 203 -11.81 -1.00 -4.46
CA SER A 203 -12.28 0.10 -5.28
C SER A 203 -13.30 -0.37 -6.31
N VAL A 204 -14.32 0.45 -6.55
CA VAL A 204 -15.33 0.26 -7.61
C VAL A 204 -15.53 1.56 -8.38
N VAL A 205 -15.84 1.46 -9.67
CA VAL A 205 -16.13 2.64 -10.54
C VAL A 205 -17.56 2.65 -11.04
N ALA A 206 -18.25 1.51 -10.97
CA ALA A 206 -19.65 1.35 -11.36
C ALA A 206 -20.38 0.46 -10.36
N ASP A 207 -21.72 0.46 -10.42
CA ASP A 207 -22.53 -0.45 -9.62
C ASP A 207 -22.58 -1.83 -10.27
N HIS A 208 -22.72 -2.86 -9.42
CA HIS A 208 -22.98 -4.24 -9.80
C HIS A 208 -24.03 -4.81 -8.86
N ASP A 209 -24.97 -5.62 -9.39
CA ASP A 209 -26.09 -6.17 -8.60
C ASP A 209 -25.65 -6.95 -7.34
N ALA A 210 -24.47 -7.55 -7.39
CA ALA A 210 -23.90 -8.32 -6.28
C ALA A 210 -23.02 -7.48 -5.33
N LEU A 211 -22.80 -6.19 -5.58
CA LEU A 211 -21.82 -5.38 -4.82
C LEU A 211 -22.19 -5.27 -3.34
N ASP A 212 -23.45 -4.93 -3.03
CA ASP A 212 -23.90 -4.80 -1.64
C ASP A 212 -23.78 -6.13 -0.88
N ARG A 213 -24.08 -7.24 -1.57
CA ARG A 213 -23.91 -8.58 -0.99
C ARG A 213 -22.45 -8.91 -0.74
N PHE A 214 -21.55 -8.57 -1.70
CA PHE A 214 -20.10 -8.73 -1.55
C PHE A 214 -19.59 -7.99 -0.32
N VAL A 215 -19.91 -6.70 -0.20
CA VAL A 215 -19.48 -5.85 0.93
C VAL A 215 -20.05 -6.40 2.25
N THR A 216 -21.34 -6.77 2.29
CA THR A 216 -21.97 -7.33 3.49
C THR A 216 -21.27 -8.62 3.95
N LEU A 217 -20.98 -9.54 3.04
CA LEU A 217 -20.30 -10.80 3.36
C LEU A 217 -18.85 -10.57 3.79
N LEU A 218 -18.17 -9.61 3.18
CA LEU A 218 -16.80 -9.27 3.55
C LEU A 218 -16.74 -8.70 4.98
N LEU A 219 -17.57 -7.71 5.28
CA LEU A 219 -17.65 -7.08 6.61
C LEU A 219 -18.15 -8.02 7.71
N ALA A 220 -18.85 -9.10 7.33
CA ALA A 220 -19.32 -10.12 8.26
C ALA A 220 -18.29 -11.23 8.54
N MET A 221 -17.10 -11.18 7.95
CA MET A 221 -16.03 -12.13 8.30
C MET A 221 -15.59 -11.90 9.74
N ASP A 222 -15.65 -12.98 10.54
CA ASP A 222 -15.27 -12.94 11.95
C ASP A 222 -13.92 -13.64 12.17
N TYR A 223 -12.97 -12.93 12.75
CA TYR A 223 -11.65 -13.48 13.09
C TYR A 223 -11.72 -14.58 14.17
N ALA A 224 -12.77 -14.61 14.98
CA ALA A 224 -13.00 -15.68 15.95
C ALA A 224 -13.50 -16.99 15.30
N ASP A 225 -14.03 -16.93 14.06
CA ASP A 225 -14.49 -18.11 13.34
C ASP A 225 -13.31 -18.90 12.75
N PRO A 226 -13.08 -20.16 13.18
CA PRO A 226 -12.00 -21.01 12.64
C PRO A 226 -12.08 -21.25 11.13
N ALA A 227 -13.26 -21.06 10.51
CA ALA A 227 -13.42 -21.23 9.07
C ALA A 227 -12.91 -20.03 8.25
N THR A 228 -12.93 -18.81 8.81
CA THR A 228 -12.50 -17.57 8.13
C THR A 228 -11.13 -17.11 8.58
N ARG A 229 -10.74 -17.38 9.83
CA ARG A 229 -9.48 -16.93 10.41
C ARG A 229 -8.24 -17.24 9.57
N PRO A 230 -8.03 -18.46 9.02
CA PRO A 230 -6.84 -18.74 8.23
C PRO A 230 -6.72 -17.86 6.98
N LEU A 231 -7.84 -17.47 6.39
CA LEU A 231 -7.87 -16.58 5.24
C LEU A 231 -7.56 -15.13 5.64
N MET A 232 -8.09 -14.69 6.77
CA MET A 232 -7.81 -13.37 7.34
C MET A 232 -6.35 -13.24 7.80
N ASP A 233 -5.77 -14.30 8.38
CA ASP A 233 -4.34 -14.36 8.73
C ASP A 233 -3.44 -14.25 7.48
N LEU A 234 -3.79 -14.91 6.37
CA LEU A 234 -3.05 -14.83 5.11
C LEU A 234 -3.08 -13.43 4.51
N GLU A 235 -4.20 -12.72 4.64
CA GLU A 235 -4.39 -11.35 4.14
C GLU A 235 -3.90 -10.29 5.13
N GLY A 236 -3.59 -10.68 6.37
CA GLY A 236 -2.99 -9.82 7.39
C GLY A 236 -3.96 -8.83 8.05
N LEU A 237 -5.17 -9.30 8.40
CA LEU A 237 -6.19 -8.46 9.05
C LEU A 237 -6.90 -9.24 10.17
N THR A 238 -7.57 -8.52 11.05
CA THR A 238 -8.49 -9.07 12.03
C THR A 238 -9.95 -8.66 11.78
N ALA A 239 -10.17 -7.59 11.01
CA ALA A 239 -11.51 -7.16 10.62
C ALA A 239 -11.49 -6.43 9.26
N TRP A 240 -12.51 -6.66 8.45
CA TRP A 240 -12.82 -5.78 7.34
C TRP A 240 -13.64 -4.60 7.83
N LEU A 241 -13.30 -3.40 7.34
CA LEU A 241 -13.98 -2.15 7.69
C LEU A 241 -14.62 -1.53 6.45
N PRO A 242 -15.69 -0.72 6.59
CA PRO A 242 -16.23 0.06 5.47
C PRO A 242 -15.13 0.92 4.85
N GLY A 243 -15.10 1.06 3.53
CA GLY A 243 -14.14 1.92 2.86
C GLY A 243 -14.32 3.40 3.23
N ARG A 244 -13.23 4.18 3.11
CA ARG A 244 -13.24 5.65 3.24
C ARG A 244 -12.24 6.26 2.28
N THR A 245 -12.28 7.57 2.08
CA THR A 245 -11.49 8.28 1.07
C THR A 245 -10.64 9.41 1.62
N ASP A 246 -10.92 9.89 2.82
CA ASP A 246 -10.24 11.02 3.48
C ASP A 246 -8.80 10.72 3.92
N GLY A 247 -8.44 9.45 4.05
CA GLY A 247 -7.08 9.03 4.41
C GLY A 247 -6.05 9.10 3.27
N TYR A 248 -6.40 9.54 2.06
CA TYR A 248 -5.50 9.57 0.89
C TYR A 248 -5.03 10.96 0.48
N ASP A 249 -5.56 12.03 1.08
CA ASP A 249 -5.30 13.42 0.65
C ASP A 249 -3.81 13.77 0.62
N GLN A 250 -3.06 13.34 1.64
CA GLN A 250 -1.62 13.60 1.66
C GLN A 250 -0.85 12.82 0.59
N LEU A 251 -1.33 11.62 0.22
CA LEU A 251 -0.73 10.86 -0.87
C LEU A 251 -1.04 11.49 -2.22
N GLU A 252 -2.26 11.98 -2.43
CA GLU A 252 -2.62 12.72 -3.63
C GLU A 252 -1.75 13.97 -3.78
N ALA A 253 -1.55 14.73 -2.69
CA ALA A 253 -0.67 15.89 -2.68
C ALA A 253 0.81 15.52 -2.97
N ALA A 254 1.30 14.39 -2.44
CA ALA A 254 2.65 13.89 -2.72
C ALA A 254 2.81 13.45 -4.18
N VAL A 255 1.81 12.75 -4.73
CA VAL A 255 1.76 12.34 -6.14
C VAL A 255 1.83 13.56 -7.07
N ASP A 256 1.07 14.63 -6.77
CA ASP A 256 1.12 15.88 -7.52
C ASP A 256 2.47 16.58 -7.40
N ARG A 257 2.98 16.68 -6.20
CA ARG A 257 4.27 17.33 -5.92
C ARG A 257 5.44 16.69 -6.68
N PHE A 258 5.46 15.37 -6.75
CA PHE A 258 6.54 14.63 -7.41
C PHE A 258 6.24 14.30 -8.88
N GLY A 259 5.08 14.66 -9.38
CA GLY A 259 4.67 14.35 -10.74
C GLY A 259 4.65 12.83 -11.01
N PHE A 260 4.19 12.03 -10.04
CA PHE A 260 4.17 10.57 -10.18
C PHE A 260 3.18 10.13 -11.26
N TYR A 261 2.00 10.74 -11.28
CA TYR A 261 1.03 10.60 -12.35
C TYR A 261 0.79 11.95 -13.02
N GLY A 262 0.61 11.94 -14.35
CA GLY A 262 0.11 13.08 -15.08
C GLY A 262 -1.40 13.31 -14.87
N PRO A 263 -1.94 14.40 -15.44
CA PRO A 263 -3.35 14.78 -15.24
C PRO A 263 -4.36 13.74 -15.74
N ALA A 264 -4.00 12.96 -16.76
CA ALA A 264 -4.83 11.87 -17.32
C ALA A 264 -4.51 10.50 -16.66
N GLY A 265 -3.81 10.47 -15.52
CA GLY A 265 -3.46 9.24 -14.81
C GLY A 265 -2.37 8.40 -15.47
N GLU A 266 -1.66 8.93 -16.46
CA GLU A 266 -0.49 8.30 -17.05
C GLU A 266 0.69 8.31 -16.06
N VAL A 267 1.49 7.26 -16.08
CA VAL A 267 2.71 7.21 -15.26
C VAL A 267 3.75 8.17 -15.81
N ALA A 268 4.17 9.13 -15.01
CA ALA A 268 5.16 10.14 -15.34
C ALA A 268 6.44 10.06 -14.50
N ALA A 269 6.44 9.28 -13.42
CA ALA A 269 7.56 9.17 -12.48
C ALA A 269 8.81 8.61 -13.15
N ALA A 270 9.91 9.36 -13.08
CA ALA A 270 11.20 8.90 -13.58
C ALA A 270 11.70 7.67 -12.78
N GLY A 271 12.08 6.63 -13.50
CA GLY A 271 12.57 5.39 -12.90
C GLY A 271 11.49 4.37 -12.52
N TYR A 272 10.20 4.72 -12.62
CA TYR A 272 9.13 3.74 -12.47
C TYR A 272 8.76 3.14 -13.85
N ARG A 273 8.70 1.83 -13.93
CA ARG A 273 8.32 1.05 -15.11
C ARG A 273 7.25 0.06 -14.72
N PRO A 274 5.97 0.34 -14.98
CA PRO A 274 4.88 -0.57 -14.68
C PRO A 274 4.88 -1.82 -15.57
#